data_79d06c5c078c760dbdd3936894910b62
#
_entry.id   79d06c5c078c760dbdd3936894910b62
#
_cell.length_a   1.000
_cell.length_b   1.000
_cell.length_c   1.000
_cell.angle_alpha   90.00
_cell.angle_beta   90.00
_cell.angle_gamma   90.00
#
_symmetry.space_group_name_H-M   'P 1'
#
loop_
_entity.id
_entity.type
_entity.pdbx_description
1 polymer ?
#
loop_
_entity_poly.entity_id
_entity_poly.type
_entity_poly.pdbx_seq_one_letter_code
_entity_poly.pdbx_strand_id
1 'polypeptide(L)'
;MSIDHEAETPPFAQLAAILRAQIASGELRPGRALPSLTYLMQHYGLSRNTVRRAIAVLAEEGLVRTRPGWGTFVVPENERPASSG
;
A
#
# COMPACT_ATOMS: atom_id res chain seq x y z
N MET A 1 4.42 -1.01 13.14
CA MET A 1 3.13 -1.72 13.12
C MET A 1 3.34 -3.14 12.63
N SER A 2 2.50 -4.03 13.08
CA SER A 2 2.62 -5.44 12.70
C SER A 2 1.26 -5.97 12.26
N ILE A 3 1.30 -7.12 11.60
CA ILE A 3 0.09 -7.78 11.14
C ILE A 3 -0.37 -8.79 12.18
N ASP A 4 -1.65 -8.75 12.50
CA ASP A 4 -2.26 -9.72 13.42
C ASP A 4 -3.02 -10.74 12.58
N HIS A 5 -2.45 -11.93 12.45
CA HIS A 5 -3.03 -12.98 11.62
C HIS A 5 -4.30 -13.59 12.22
N GLU A 6 -4.57 -13.33 13.48
CA GLU A 6 -5.75 -13.86 14.15
C GLU A 6 -6.87 -12.82 14.29
N ALA A 7 -6.63 -11.59 13.85
CA ALA A 7 -7.65 -10.55 13.91
C ALA A 7 -8.76 -10.83 12.89
N GLU A 8 -9.95 -10.28 13.15
CA GLU A 8 -11.06 -10.39 12.19
C GLU A 8 -10.75 -9.72 10.86
N THR A 9 -9.99 -8.62 10.91
CA THR A 9 -9.58 -7.93 9.69
C THR A 9 -8.53 -8.77 8.97
N PRO A 10 -8.76 -9.12 7.69
CA PRO A 10 -7.79 -9.92 6.95
C PRO A 10 -6.42 -9.25 6.85
N PRO A 11 -5.35 -10.02 6.78
CA PRO A 11 -3.99 -9.45 6.69
C PRO A 11 -3.81 -8.44 5.56
N PHE A 12 -4.41 -8.67 4.38
CA PHE A 12 -4.25 -7.71 3.28
C PHE A 12 -4.86 -6.36 3.64
N ALA A 13 -5.99 -6.35 4.34
CA ALA A 13 -6.63 -5.10 4.73
C ALA A 13 -5.83 -4.38 5.82
N GLN A 14 -5.21 -5.14 6.70
CA GLN A 14 -4.34 -4.57 7.71
C GLN A 14 -3.13 -3.91 7.07
N LEU A 15 -2.51 -4.58 6.10
CA LEU A 15 -1.36 -4.00 5.39
C LEU A 15 -1.77 -2.75 4.63
N ALA A 16 -2.93 -2.78 3.96
CA ALA A 16 -3.42 -1.61 3.26
C ALA A 16 -3.60 -0.44 4.22
N ALA A 17 -4.14 -0.69 5.42
CA ALA A 17 -4.31 0.36 6.42
C ALA A 17 -2.97 0.92 6.89
N ILE A 18 -1.98 0.06 7.10
CA ILE A 18 -0.64 0.50 7.51
C ILE A 18 -0.04 1.40 6.43
N LEU A 19 -0.06 0.96 5.18
CA LEU A 19 0.52 1.74 4.08
C LEU A 19 -0.24 3.04 3.86
N ARG A 20 -1.57 3.00 3.98
CA ARG A 20 -2.39 4.20 3.85
C ARG A 20 -1.99 5.23 4.91
N ALA A 21 -1.78 4.79 6.14
CA ALA A 21 -1.37 5.68 7.23
C ALA A 21 0.02 6.26 6.95
N GLN A 22 0.94 5.47 6.41
CA GLN A 22 2.28 5.93 6.08
C GLN A 22 2.25 6.95 4.95
N ILE A 23 1.35 6.78 3.99
CA ILE A 23 1.17 7.75 2.91
C ILE A 23 0.60 9.05 3.48
N ALA A 24 -0.40 8.93 4.36
CA ALA A 24 -1.04 10.10 4.94
C ALA A 24 -0.09 10.91 5.83
N SER A 25 0.79 10.24 6.54
CA SER A 25 1.74 10.91 7.44
C SER A 25 2.96 11.48 6.72
N GLY A 26 3.15 11.11 5.44
CA GLY A 26 4.32 11.52 4.68
C GLY A 26 5.52 10.60 4.87
N GLU A 27 5.40 9.54 5.65
CA GLU A 27 6.48 8.57 5.81
C GLU A 27 6.81 7.92 4.46
N LEU A 28 5.77 7.61 3.66
CA LEU A 28 5.95 7.22 2.28
C LEU A 28 5.69 8.47 1.44
N ARG A 29 6.75 9.03 0.90
CA ARG A 29 6.69 10.32 0.24
C ARG A 29 5.97 10.29 -1.11
N PRO A 30 5.22 11.36 -1.43
CA PRO A 30 4.59 11.46 -2.74
C PRO A 30 5.62 11.37 -3.87
N GLY A 31 5.27 10.65 -4.93
CA GLY A 31 6.15 10.47 -6.08
C GLY A 31 7.24 9.43 -5.89
N ARG A 32 7.39 8.89 -4.70
CA ARG A 32 8.40 7.87 -4.42
C ARG A 32 7.82 6.48 -4.52
N ALA A 33 8.68 5.52 -4.79
CA ALA A 33 8.27 4.13 -4.88
C ALA A 33 7.95 3.56 -3.51
N LEU A 34 6.96 2.68 -3.45
CA LEU A 34 6.72 1.86 -2.26
C LEU A 34 7.89 0.89 -2.08
N PRO A 35 8.09 0.38 -0.86
CA PRO A 35 9.02 -0.73 -0.68
C PRO A 35 8.69 -1.87 -1.62
N SER A 36 9.68 -2.66 -1.97
CA SER A 36 9.47 -3.76 -2.91
C SER A 36 8.50 -4.80 -2.36
N LEU A 37 7.89 -5.55 -3.28
CA LEU A 37 6.99 -6.63 -2.91
C LEU A 37 7.70 -7.61 -1.97
N THR A 38 8.94 -7.98 -2.31
CA THR A 38 9.72 -8.90 -1.49
C THR A 38 9.97 -8.34 -0.09
N TYR A 39 10.30 -7.06 -0.01
CA TYR A 39 10.50 -6.42 1.30
C TYR A 39 9.23 -6.49 2.15
N LEU A 40 8.09 -6.15 1.56
CA LEU A 40 6.83 -6.17 2.30
C LEU A 40 6.44 -7.58 2.74
N MET A 41 6.68 -8.57 1.88
CA MET A 41 6.44 -9.96 2.24
C MET A 41 7.26 -10.37 3.45
N GLN A 42 8.54 -10.07 3.44
CA GLN A 42 9.44 -10.46 4.51
C GLN A 42 9.22 -9.66 5.78
N HIS A 43 9.02 -8.36 5.64
CA HIS A 43 8.86 -7.48 6.80
C HIS A 43 7.58 -7.78 7.59
N TYR A 44 6.50 -8.12 6.89
CA TYR A 44 5.21 -8.36 7.53
C TYR A 44 4.83 -9.84 7.60
N GLY A 45 5.67 -10.72 7.07
CA GLY A 45 5.38 -12.16 7.09
C GLY A 45 4.16 -12.53 6.27
N LEU A 46 4.03 -11.95 5.07
CA LEU A 46 2.85 -12.16 4.23
C LEU A 46 3.23 -12.83 2.91
N SER A 47 2.25 -13.50 2.31
CA SER A 47 2.43 -14.08 0.99
C SER A 47 2.43 -12.99 -0.08
N ARG A 48 2.97 -13.33 -1.25
CA ARG A 48 2.96 -12.42 -2.38
C ARG A 48 1.55 -11.96 -2.74
N ASN A 49 0.60 -12.89 -2.79
CA ASN A 49 -0.78 -12.54 -3.14
C ASN A 49 -1.40 -11.59 -2.14
N THR A 50 -1.13 -11.78 -0.86
CA THR A 50 -1.66 -10.91 0.19
C THR A 50 -1.12 -9.49 0.03
N VAL A 51 0.18 -9.35 -0.23
CA VAL A 51 0.79 -8.03 -0.42
C VAL A 51 0.24 -7.37 -1.68
N ARG A 52 0.14 -8.14 -2.78
CA ARG A 52 -0.39 -7.59 -4.04
C ARG A 52 -1.84 -7.13 -3.88
N ARG A 53 -2.62 -7.86 -3.11
CA ARG A 53 -4.01 -7.49 -2.86
C ARG A 53 -4.11 -6.19 -2.07
N ALA A 54 -3.23 -6.02 -1.08
CA ALA A 54 -3.19 -4.78 -0.31
C ALA A 54 -2.84 -3.59 -1.21
N ILE A 55 -1.86 -3.76 -2.09
CA ILE A 55 -1.46 -2.71 -3.02
C ILE A 55 -2.60 -2.39 -3.99
N ALA A 56 -3.33 -3.41 -4.45
CA ALA A 56 -4.46 -3.20 -5.34
C ALA A 56 -5.54 -2.35 -4.68
N VAL A 57 -5.80 -2.55 -3.39
CA VAL A 57 -6.75 -1.73 -2.65
C VAL A 57 -6.33 -0.27 -2.69
N LEU A 58 -5.05 0.00 -2.42
CA LEU A 58 -4.55 1.37 -2.44
C LEU A 58 -4.59 1.97 -3.84
N ALA A 59 -4.35 1.16 -4.86
CA ALA A 59 -4.44 1.63 -6.24
C ALA A 59 -5.86 2.03 -6.60
N GLU A 60 -6.85 1.26 -6.15
CA GLU A 60 -8.25 1.61 -6.36
C GLU A 60 -8.63 2.90 -5.66
N GLU A 61 -7.99 3.19 -4.53
CA GLU A 61 -8.22 4.43 -3.80
C GLU A 61 -7.47 5.62 -4.42
N GLY A 62 -6.67 5.36 -5.45
CA GLY A 62 -5.91 6.42 -6.10
C GLY A 62 -4.67 6.87 -5.34
N LEU A 63 -4.27 6.11 -4.31
CA LEU A 63 -3.12 6.48 -3.49
C LEU A 63 -1.79 6.04 -4.06
N VAL A 64 -1.81 4.97 -4.86
CA VAL A 64 -0.60 4.46 -5.51
C VAL A 64 -0.90 4.11 -6.95
N ARG A 65 0.15 4.05 -7.76
CA ARG A 65 0.03 3.69 -9.17
C ARG A 65 1.17 2.75 -9.52
N THR A 66 0.84 1.63 -10.15
CA THR A 66 1.84 0.69 -10.62
C THR A 66 2.27 1.06 -12.03
N ARG A 67 3.59 1.13 -12.24
CA ARG A 67 4.16 1.39 -13.56
C ARG A 67 4.97 0.17 -13.95
N PRO A 68 4.57 -0.55 -15.00
CA PRO A 68 5.29 -1.78 -15.41
C PRO A 68 6.77 -1.51 -15.61
N GLY A 69 7.60 -2.36 -15.03
CA GLY A 69 9.04 -2.23 -15.13
C GLY A 69 9.66 -1.22 -14.18
N TRP A 70 8.84 -0.42 -13.48
CA TRP A 70 9.35 0.62 -12.58
C TRP A 70 8.97 0.40 -11.12
N GLY A 71 7.84 -0.26 -10.88
CA GLY A 71 7.35 -0.50 -9.53
C GLY A 71 6.06 0.25 -9.23
N THR A 72 5.72 0.34 -7.96
CA THR A 72 4.52 1.01 -7.50
C THR A 72 4.92 2.30 -6.79
N PHE A 73 4.30 3.40 -7.17
CA PHE A 73 4.66 4.72 -6.67
C PHE A 73 3.49 5.39 -5.95
N VAL A 74 3.82 6.19 -4.93
CA VAL A 74 2.81 6.99 -4.23
C VAL A 74 2.37 8.13 -5.16
N VAL A 75 1.07 8.23 -5.39
CA VAL A 75 0.52 9.30 -6.23
C VAL A 75 0.52 10.60 -5.42
N PRO A 76 1.09 11.68 -5.96
CA PRO A 76 1.06 12.98 -5.27
C PRO A 76 -0.38 13.41 -5.00
N GLU A 77 -0.61 14.07 -3.88
CA GLU A 77 -1.95 14.44 -3.45
C GLU A 77 -2.71 15.23 -4.50
N ASN A 78 -2.03 16.14 -5.17
CA ASN A 78 -2.66 16.97 -6.21
C ASN A 78 -3.01 16.21 -7.48
N GLU A 79 -2.51 14.98 -7.62
CA GLU A 79 -2.81 14.14 -8.79
C GLU A 79 -3.78 13.02 -8.46
N ARG A 80 -4.22 12.91 -7.21
CA ARG A 80 -5.17 11.87 -6.84
C ARG A 80 -6.55 12.21 -7.37
N PRO A 81 -7.35 11.17 -7.72
CA PRO A 81 -8.71 11.44 -8.16
C PRO A 81 -9.45 12.18 -7.07
N ALA A 82 -10.35 13.07 -7.47
CA ALA A 82 -11.15 13.81 -6.53
C ALA A 82 -11.88 12.80 -5.63
N SER A 83 -11.79 13.01 -4.34
CA SER A 83 -12.49 12.15 -3.42
C SER A 83 -13.97 12.33 -3.65
N SER A 84 -14.65 11.25 -3.95
CA SER A 84 -16.08 11.32 -4.22
C SER A 84 -16.88 11.34 -2.93
N GLY A 85 -16.18 11.36 -1.87
CA GLY A 85 -16.95 11.38 -0.63
C GLY A 85 -16.22 11.64 0.51
#